data_4868bcdf57199fd7e38a646e30df412c
#
_entry.id   4868bcdf57199fd7e38a646e30df412c
#
_cell.length_a   1.000
_cell.length_b   1.000
_cell.length_c   1.000
_cell.angle_alpha   90.00
_cell.angle_beta   90.00
_cell.angle_gamma   90.00
#
_symmetry.space_group_name_H-M   'P 1'
#
loop_
_entity.id
_entity.type
_entity.pdbx_description
1 polymer ?
#
loop_
_entity_poly.entity_id
_entity_poly.type
_entity_poly.pdbx_seq_one_letter_code
_entity_poly.pdbx_strand_id
1 'polypeptide(L)'
;MSSARRLTRTEASAAVEAIGWRYLLGTLTSTVAVGSLEQALDAAAVAARACGEDAGDHLRPLPRPDRLELELQTAALADVTERDVDLARAVSEALGELGLTTTWRGPGRTVQQLEIAVDALDIPAVRPFWKAVLGYESEPGSDGPKDALVDPSREGPAVWFQQMDAPRPQRNRIHFDITVPHDEAEARVAAALAAGGRLVSDDAARAFWVLADAEGNEVCVCTWQDRD
;
A
#
# COMPACT_ATOMS: atom_id res chain seq x y z
N MET A 1 -13.94 23.25 7.82
CA MET A 1 -12.61 23.07 7.17
C MET A 1 -12.84 23.06 5.66
N SER A 2 -12.20 23.94 4.89
CA SER A 2 -12.28 23.90 3.41
C SER A 2 -11.60 22.60 2.96
N SER A 3 -12.34 21.74 2.24
CA SER A 3 -11.75 20.54 1.64
C SER A 3 -10.70 21.02 0.64
N ALA A 4 -9.42 20.64 0.85
CA ALA A 4 -8.37 20.94 -0.11
C ALA A 4 -8.73 20.32 -1.47
N ARG A 5 -8.46 21.03 -2.56
CA ARG A 5 -8.78 20.58 -3.92
C ARG A 5 -7.92 19.38 -4.29
N ARG A 6 -8.56 18.30 -4.74
CA ARG A 6 -7.88 17.15 -5.33
C ARG A 6 -7.17 17.59 -6.62
N LEU A 7 -5.93 17.13 -6.81
CA LEU A 7 -5.13 17.42 -7.98
C LEU A 7 -5.25 16.30 -9.02
N THR A 8 -5.14 16.67 -10.30
CA THR A 8 -4.89 15.69 -11.33
C THR A 8 -3.46 15.14 -11.20
N ARG A 9 -3.22 13.95 -11.73
CA ARG A 9 -1.88 13.31 -11.72
C ARG A 9 -0.80 14.22 -12.32
N THR A 10 -1.14 14.92 -13.40
CA THR A 10 -0.23 15.87 -14.07
C THR A 10 0.07 17.07 -13.19
N GLU A 11 -0.95 17.68 -12.56
CA GLU A 11 -0.77 18.83 -11.65
C GLU A 11 0.08 18.43 -10.44
N ALA A 12 -0.23 17.29 -9.79
CA ALA A 12 0.51 16.80 -8.65
C ALA A 12 1.99 16.52 -8.99
N SER A 13 2.25 15.84 -10.11
CA SER A 13 3.62 15.54 -10.56
C SER A 13 4.42 16.82 -10.84
N ALA A 14 3.87 17.76 -11.61
CA ALA A 14 4.55 19.00 -11.95
C ALA A 14 4.83 19.89 -10.72
N ALA A 15 3.92 19.90 -9.73
CA ALA A 15 4.05 20.74 -8.54
C ALA A 15 5.20 20.37 -7.61
N VAL A 16 5.69 19.10 -7.67
CA VAL A 16 6.68 18.56 -6.70
C VAL A 16 8.00 18.12 -7.35
N GLU A 17 8.07 18.08 -8.68
CA GLU A 17 9.25 17.56 -9.39
C GLU A 17 10.53 18.30 -9.00
N ALA A 18 10.49 19.62 -8.93
CA ALA A 18 11.64 20.47 -8.63
C ALA A 18 12.14 20.34 -7.17
N ILE A 19 11.32 19.87 -6.25
CA ILE A 19 11.64 19.71 -4.83
C ILE A 19 11.97 18.27 -4.43
N GLY A 20 12.25 17.40 -5.41
CA GLY A 20 12.74 16.03 -5.14
C GLY A 20 11.66 15.00 -4.81
N TRP A 21 10.39 15.30 -5.04
CA TRP A 21 9.28 14.37 -4.87
C TRP A 21 8.79 13.82 -6.20
N ARG A 22 8.07 12.68 -6.15
CA ARG A 22 7.39 12.10 -7.31
C ARG A 22 5.98 11.68 -6.94
N TYR A 23 5.06 11.87 -7.88
CA TYR A 23 3.71 11.32 -7.78
C TYR A 23 3.73 9.86 -8.21
N LEU A 24 3.29 8.96 -7.34
CA LEU A 24 3.12 7.53 -7.61
C LEU A 24 1.77 7.08 -7.02
N LEU A 25 0.87 6.57 -7.87
CA LEU A 25 -0.38 5.91 -7.44
C LEU A 25 -1.14 6.63 -6.31
N GLY A 26 -1.44 7.93 -6.50
CA GLY A 26 -2.18 8.71 -5.50
C GLY A 26 -1.35 9.19 -4.31
N THR A 27 -0.02 9.09 -4.35
CA THR A 27 0.88 9.45 -3.26
C THR A 27 2.03 10.29 -3.77
N LEU A 28 2.46 11.29 -3.02
CA LEU A 28 3.75 11.96 -3.22
C LEU A 28 4.83 11.23 -2.44
N THR A 29 5.87 10.78 -3.10
CA THR A 29 6.92 9.97 -2.50
C THR A 29 8.28 10.63 -2.67
N SER A 30 9.09 10.62 -1.60
CA SER A 30 10.46 11.08 -1.60
C SER A 30 11.32 10.25 -0.65
N THR A 31 12.62 10.43 -0.70
CA THR A 31 13.57 9.84 0.23
C THR A 31 14.64 10.85 0.61
N VAL A 32 15.24 10.67 1.77
CA VAL A 32 16.32 11.50 2.30
C VAL A 32 17.44 10.57 2.76
N ALA A 33 18.63 10.72 2.22
CA ALA A 33 19.79 9.95 2.68
C ALA A 33 20.21 10.42 4.08
N VAL A 34 20.50 9.49 4.97
CA VAL A 34 20.99 9.73 6.32
C VAL A 34 22.14 8.79 6.68
N GLY A 35 22.92 9.14 7.68
CA GLY A 35 24.07 8.35 8.12
C GLY A 35 23.76 7.32 9.19
N SER A 36 22.58 7.37 9.82
CA SER A 36 22.18 6.44 10.87
C SER A 36 20.66 6.39 11.04
N LEU A 37 20.15 5.35 11.70
CA LEU A 37 18.76 5.25 12.10
C LEU A 37 18.34 6.38 13.05
N GLU A 38 19.23 6.82 13.95
CA GLU A 38 18.97 7.96 14.85
C GLU A 38 18.72 9.23 14.03
N GLN A 39 19.57 9.53 13.06
CA GLN A 39 19.36 10.67 12.16
C GLN A 39 18.07 10.54 11.35
N ALA A 40 17.69 9.32 10.92
CA ALA A 40 16.41 9.10 10.23
C ALA A 40 15.21 9.41 11.14
N LEU A 41 15.27 9.03 12.42
CA LEU A 41 14.23 9.32 13.41
C LEU A 41 14.13 10.84 13.70
N ASP A 42 15.26 11.52 13.84
CA ASP A 42 15.30 12.97 14.02
C ASP A 42 14.71 13.70 12.80
N ALA A 43 15.09 13.28 11.59
CA ALA A 43 14.55 13.82 10.34
C ALA A 43 13.04 13.57 10.22
N ALA A 44 12.56 12.38 10.62
CA ALA A 44 11.13 12.07 10.64
C ALA A 44 10.35 12.97 11.62
N ALA A 45 10.94 13.25 12.79
CA ALA A 45 10.34 14.17 13.75
C ALA A 45 10.32 15.63 13.24
N VAL A 46 11.32 16.06 12.46
CA VAL A 46 11.32 17.36 11.79
C VAL A 46 10.24 17.41 10.71
N ALA A 47 10.11 16.39 9.87
CA ALA A 47 9.07 16.30 8.86
C ALA A 47 7.66 16.37 9.48
N ALA A 48 7.43 15.64 10.57
CA ALA A 48 6.16 15.66 11.28
C ALA A 48 5.84 17.06 11.85
N ARG A 49 6.83 17.74 12.44
CA ARG A 49 6.65 19.12 12.93
C ARG A 49 6.35 20.12 11.80
N ALA A 50 6.96 19.94 10.63
CA ALA A 50 6.70 20.76 9.46
C ALA A 50 5.26 20.59 8.94
N CYS A 51 4.69 19.39 9.09
CA CYS A 51 3.28 19.13 8.76
C CYS A 51 2.30 19.64 9.83
N GLY A 52 2.77 19.84 11.08
CA GLY A 52 1.92 20.31 12.18
C GLY A 52 0.77 19.36 12.49
N GLU A 53 -0.44 19.92 12.65
CA GLU A 53 -1.65 19.14 12.96
C GLU A 53 -2.08 18.19 11.83
N ASP A 54 -1.67 18.46 10.60
CA ASP A 54 -1.99 17.62 9.43
C ASP A 54 -1.12 16.36 9.33
N ALA A 55 -0.07 16.22 10.15
CA ALA A 55 0.87 15.12 10.06
C ALA A 55 0.18 13.74 10.11
N GLY A 56 -0.81 13.57 10.99
CA GLY A 56 -1.52 12.31 11.19
C GLY A 56 -2.37 11.87 9.99
N ASP A 57 -2.91 12.83 9.25
CA ASP A 57 -3.83 12.59 8.14
C ASP A 57 -3.13 12.56 6.77
N HIS A 58 -1.88 13.01 6.70
CA HIS A 58 -1.18 13.19 5.44
C HIS A 58 0.18 12.51 5.37
N LEU A 59 1.01 12.56 6.42
CA LEU A 59 2.41 12.15 6.39
C LEU A 59 2.61 10.72 6.87
N ARG A 60 3.39 9.95 6.11
CA ARG A 60 3.92 8.64 6.50
C ARG A 60 5.44 8.64 6.40
N PRO A 61 6.17 8.81 7.50
CA PRO A 61 7.62 8.68 7.54
C PRO A 61 8.01 7.23 7.83
N LEU A 62 8.97 6.70 7.08
CA LEU A 62 9.51 5.36 7.29
C LEU A 62 11.03 5.43 7.46
N PRO A 63 11.52 5.53 8.72
CA PRO A 63 12.94 5.61 8.99
C PRO A 63 13.64 4.26 8.76
N ARG A 64 14.81 4.33 8.10
CA ARG A 64 15.71 3.23 7.81
C ARG A 64 17.12 3.60 8.26
N PRO A 65 18.05 2.65 8.41
CA PRO A 65 19.42 2.94 8.86
C PRO A 65 20.21 3.89 7.94
N ASP A 66 19.87 3.94 6.65
CA ASP A 66 20.57 4.68 5.60
C ASP A 66 19.73 5.77 4.92
N ARG A 67 18.44 5.84 5.26
CA ARG A 67 17.50 6.78 4.66
C ARG A 67 16.24 6.98 5.48
N LEU A 68 15.56 8.08 5.22
CA LEU A 68 14.15 8.28 5.59
C LEU A 68 13.31 8.23 4.30
N GLU A 69 12.36 7.31 4.23
CA GLU A 69 11.34 7.31 3.18
C GLU A 69 10.16 8.16 3.65
N LEU A 70 9.61 8.98 2.76
CA LEU A 70 8.53 9.93 3.05
C LEU A 70 7.41 9.75 2.03
N GLU A 71 6.20 9.64 2.52
CA GLU A 71 4.99 9.63 1.70
C GLU A 71 4.02 10.69 2.22
N LEU A 72 3.37 11.40 1.29
CA LEU A 72 2.30 12.35 1.56
C LEU A 72 1.08 12.02 0.71
N GLN A 73 -0.06 11.93 1.36
CA GLN A 73 -1.35 11.64 0.75
C GLN A 73 -2.46 12.10 1.69
N THR A 74 -3.50 12.71 1.17
CA THR A 74 -4.73 12.95 1.94
C THR A 74 -5.41 11.59 2.21
N ALA A 75 -5.24 11.05 3.41
CA ALA A 75 -5.65 9.69 3.76
C ALA A 75 -7.15 9.43 3.50
N ALA A 76 -8.00 10.41 3.81
CA ALA A 76 -9.45 10.30 3.63
C ALA A 76 -9.90 10.19 2.15
N LEU A 77 -9.01 10.53 1.20
CA LEU A 77 -9.29 10.49 -0.24
C LEU A 77 -8.46 9.43 -0.98
N ALA A 78 -7.47 8.83 -0.31
CA ALA A 78 -6.42 8.00 -0.91
C ALA A 78 -5.77 8.65 -2.15
N ASP A 79 -5.64 9.99 -2.13
CA ASP A 79 -5.13 10.74 -3.27
C ASP A 79 -4.45 12.04 -2.84
N VAL A 80 -3.82 12.71 -3.81
CA VAL A 80 -3.07 13.94 -3.60
C VAL A 80 -3.97 15.16 -3.77
N THR A 81 -3.89 16.05 -2.78
CA THR A 81 -4.54 17.37 -2.80
C THR A 81 -3.50 18.51 -2.86
N GLU A 82 -3.97 19.76 -3.03
CA GLU A 82 -3.11 20.93 -2.88
C GLU A 82 -2.40 20.97 -1.53
N ARG A 83 -3.05 20.44 -0.47
CA ARG A 83 -2.46 20.41 0.87
C ARG A 83 -1.21 19.53 0.93
N ASP A 84 -1.24 18.36 0.28
CA ASP A 84 -0.08 17.46 0.25
C ASP A 84 1.13 18.10 -0.46
N VAL A 85 0.88 18.89 -1.50
CA VAL A 85 1.93 19.65 -2.20
C VAL A 85 2.53 20.73 -1.29
N ASP A 86 1.72 21.45 -0.53
CA ASP A 86 2.20 22.47 0.42
C ASP A 86 2.99 21.82 1.56
N LEU A 87 2.54 20.67 2.06
CA LEU A 87 3.27 19.88 3.06
C LEU A 87 4.61 19.36 2.49
N ALA A 88 4.65 18.89 1.24
CA ALA A 88 5.89 18.46 0.60
C ALA A 88 6.93 19.59 0.53
N ARG A 89 6.51 20.82 0.25
CA ARG A 89 7.39 22.02 0.27
C ARG A 89 7.89 22.29 1.69
N ALA A 90 6.98 22.36 2.67
CA ALA A 90 7.33 22.62 4.06
C ALA A 90 8.29 21.57 4.63
N VAL A 91 8.07 20.30 4.34
CA VAL A 91 8.96 19.20 4.76
C VAL A 91 10.33 19.33 4.10
N SER A 92 10.38 19.62 2.79
CA SER A 92 11.65 19.76 2.08
C SER A 92 12.47 20.96 2.59
N GLU A 93 11.81 22.08 2.89
CA GLU A 93 12.44 23.26 3.47
C GLU A 93 13.02 22.98 4.87
N ALA A 94 12.19 22.40 5.75
CA ALA A 94 12.60 22.08 7.13
C ALA A 94 13.76 21.08 7.20
N LEU A 95 13.77 20.08 6.29
CA LEU A 95 14.89 19.13 6.18
C LEU A 95 16.13 19.81 5.57
N GLY A 96 15.93 20.74 4.65
CA GLY A 96 17.01 21.55 4.05
C GLY A 96 17.76 22.38 5.07
N GLU A 97 17.10 22.92 6.10
CA GLU A 97 17.72 23.63 7.22
C GLU A 97 18.70 22.75 8.01
N LEU A 98 18.52 21.42 7.98
CA LEU A 98 19.41 20.43 8.58
C LEU A 98 20.51 19.93 7.61
N GLY A 99 20.59 20.49 6.39
CA GLY A 99 21.49 20.03 5.35
C GLY A 99 21.06 18.70 4.71
N LEU A 100 19.81 18.29 4.92
CA LEU A 100 19.22 17.08 4.33
C LEU A 100 18.42 17.44 3.08
N THR A 101 18.48 16.61 2.04
CA THR A 101 17.83 16.90 0.75
C THR A 101 16.83 15.81 0.42
N THR A 102 15.59 16.21 0.13
CA THR A 102 14.57 15.33 -0.44
C THR A 102 14.93 14.97 -1.88
N THR A 103 14.83 13.70 -2.23
CA THR A 103 15.12 13.19 -3.57
C THR A 103 14.28 11.95 -3.88
N TRP A 104 14.01 11.72 -5.14
CA TRP A 104 13.40 10.48 -5.61
C TRP A 104 14.42 9.36 -5.89
N ARG A 105 15.73 9.68 -5.82
CA ARG A 105 16.84 8.74 -5.99
C ARG A 105 17.43 8.38 -4.65
N GLY A 106 16.91 7.31 -4.04
CA GLY A 106 17.44 6.78 -2.78
C GLY A 106 18.68 5.93 -2.96
N PRO A 107 19.34 5.55 -1.85
CA PRO A 107 20.39 4.55 -1.86
C PRO A 107 19.89 3.22 -2.42
N GLY A 108 20.54 2.72 -3.46
CA GLY A 108 20.25 1.42 -4.07
C GLY A 108 19.12 1.40 -5.10
N ARG A 109 18.08 2.23 -4.98
CA ARG A 109 16.99 2.32 -5.96
C ARG A 109 16.26 3.65 -5.93
N THR A 110 15.52 3.93 -7.00
CA THR A 110 14.54 5.03 -7.03
C THR A 110 13.29 4.67 -6.23
N VAL A 111 12.47 5.67 -5.86
CA VAL A 111 11.13 5.43 -5.31
C VAL A 111 10.30 4.63 -6.31
N GLN A 112 9.49 3.71 -5.81
CA GLN A 112 8.58 2.88 -6.61
C GLN A 112 7.42 2.40 -5.75
N GLN A 113 6.29 2.09 -6.38
CA GLN A 113 5.17 1.39 -5.75
C GLN A 113 4.81 0.15 -6.57
N LEU A 114 4.28 -0.85 -5.90
CA LEU A 114 3.80 -2.09 -6.51
C LEU A 114 2.28 -2.14 -6.39
N GLU A 115 1.62 -2.50 -7.48
CA GLU A 115 0.22 -2.92 -7.48
C GLU A 115 0.11 -4.36 -7.97
N ILE A 116 -0.92 -5.05 -7.53
CA ILE A 116 -1.24 -6.40 -7.96
C ILE A 116 -2.55 -6.35 -8.76
N ALA A 117 -2.53 -6.90 -9.97
CA ALA A 117 -3.73 -7.09 -10.78
C ALA A 117 -4.22 -8.53 -10.67
N VAL A 118 -5.49 -8.70 -10.32
CA VAL A 118 -6.18 -10.00 -10.36
C VAL A 118 -7.09 -10.02 -11.57
N ASP A 119 -6.80 -10.91 -12.51
CA ASP A 119 -7.63 -11.12 -13.69
C ASP A 119 -8.93 -11.85 -13.30
N ALA A 120 -10.09 -11.32 -13.68
CA ALA A 120 -11.39 -11.91 -13.37
C ALA A 120 -12.45 -11.68 -14.47
N LEU A 121 -13.31 -12.68 -14.68
CA LEU A 121 -14.51 -12.58 -15.53
C LEU A 121 -15.64 -11.87 -14.78
N ASP A 122 -15.82 -12.21 -13.51
CA ASP A 122 -16.83 -11.63 -12.61
C ASP A 122 -16.13 -10.99 -11.40
N ILE A 123 -15.62 -9.76 -11.57
CA ILE A 123 -14.94 -9.02 -10.52
C ILE A 123 -15.78 -8.92 -9.24
N PRO A 124 -17.11 -8.59 -9.29
CA PRO A 124 -17.96 -8.60 -8.10
C PRO A 124 -17.99 -9.93 -7.34
N ALA A 125 -17.83 -11.06 -8.02
CA ALA A 125 -17.84 -12.37 -7.39
C ALA A 125 -16.52 -12.70 -6.68
N VAL A 126 -15.37 -12.27 -7.21
CA VAL A 126 -14.05 -12.58 -6.64
C VAL A 126 -13.58 -11.55 -5.61
N ARG A 127 -13.96 -10.28 -5.77
CA ARG A 127 -13.49 -9.17 -4.93
C ARG A 127 -13.73 -9.37 -3.42
N PRO A 128 -14.89 -9.86 -2.94
CA PRO A 128 -15.11 -10.08 -1.50
C PRO A 128 -14.14 -11.09 -0.89
N PHE A 129 -13.79 -12.14 -1.63
CA PHE A 129 -12.78 -13.11 -1.20
C PHE A 129 -11.42 -12.44 -1.01
N TRP A 130 -10.95 -11.65 -2.00
CA TRP A 130 -9.68 -10.95 -1.93
C TRP A 130 -9.64 -9.94 -0.79
N LYS A 131 -10.73 -9.20 -0.57
CA LYS A 131 -10.88 -8.28 0.57
C LYS A 131 -10.70 -9.01 1.89
N ALA A 132 -11.34 -10.16 2.06
CA ALA A 132 -11.32 -10.94 3.30
C ALA A 132 -9.96 -11.63 3.54
N VAL A 133 -9.40 -12.30 2.53
CA VAL A 133 -8.15 -13.06 2.68
C VAL A 133 -6.94 -12.16 2.93
N LEU A 134 -6.89 -10.97 2.28
CA LEU A 134 -5.85 -9.98 2.50
C LEU A 134 -6.06 -9.17 3.80
N GLY A 135 -7.28 -9.09 4.30
CA GLY A 135 -7.64 -8.14 5.36
C GLY A 135 -7.65 -6.70 4.86
N TYR A 136 -7.92 -6.50 3.58
CA TYR A 136 -7.92 -5.20 2.92
C TYR A 136 -9.27 -4.52 3.00
N GLU A 137 -9.28 -3.24 2.70
CA GLU A 137 -10.47 -2.40 2.65
C GLU A 137 -10.69 -1.85 1.23
N SER A 138 -11.89 -1.33 1.00
CA SER A 138 -12.15 -0.55 -0.22
C SER A 138 -11.34 0.73 -0.18
N GLU A 139 -10.84 1.15 -1.33
CA GLU A 139 -10.15 2.44 -1.43
C GLU A 139 -11.11 3.58 -1.01
N PRO A 140 -10.68 4.53 -0.18
CA PRO A 140 -11.52 5.66 0.24
C PRO A 140 -12.15 6.41 -0.94
N GLY A 141 -13.47 6.58 -0.88
CA GLY A 141 -14.23 7.22 -1.96
C GLY A 141 -14.53 6.32 -3.17
N SER A 142 -14.14 5.05 -3.13
CA SER A 142 -14.33 4.06 -4.20
C SER A 142 -14.81 2.75 -3.61
N ASP A 143 -16.11 2.61 -3.36
CA ASP A 143 -16.72 1.41 -2.75
C ASP A 143 -17.61 0.63 -3.73
N GLY A 144 -17.30 0.72 -5.00
CA GLY A 144 -17.96 -0.05 -6.06
C GLY A 144 -17.52 -1.51 -6.07
N PRO A 145 -18.36 -2.40 -6.64
CA PRO A 145 -18.10 -3.85 -6.67
C PRO A 145 -16.89 -4.24 -7.52
N LYS A 146 -16.31 -3.32 -8.27
CA LYS A 146 -15.15 -3.54 -9.16
C LYS A 146 -13.92 -2.69 -8.77
N ASP A 147 -14.06 -1.86 -7.74
CA ASP A 147 -12.99 -0.94 -7.33
C ASP A 147 -11.85 -1.67 -6.63
N ALA A 148 -10.69 -1.03 -6.62
CA ALA A 148 -9.48 -1.55 -5.99
C ALA A 148 -9.65 -1.78 -4.48
N LEU A 149 -8.75 -2.59 -3.94
CA LEU A 149 -8.59 -2.85 -2.52
C LEU A 149 -7.25 -2.31 -2.06
N VAL A 150 -7.22 -1.72 -0.87
CA VAL A 150 -6.01 -1.17 -0.26
C VAL A 150 -5.79 -1.76 1.12
N ASP A 151 -4.53 -1.89 1.49
CA ASP A 151 -4.13 -2.22 2.85
C ASP A 151 -4.49 -1.05 3.77
N PRO A 152 -5.31 -1.24 4.83
CA PRO A 152 -5.62 -0.18 5.78
C PRO A 152 -4.38 0.36 6.50
N SER A 153 -3.33 -0.46 6.66
CA SER A 153 -2.02 -0.04 7.19
C SER A 153 -1.14 0.64 6.15
N ARG A 154 -1.51 0.57 4.86
CA ARG A 154 -0.74 1.08 3.71
C ARG A 154 0.69 0.53 3.62
N GLU A 155 0.92 -0.70 4.08
CA GLU A 155 2.21 -1.39 4.02
C GLU A 155 2.30 -2.31 2.82
N GLY A 156 1.17 -2.94 2.47
CA GLY A 156 1.06 -3.83 1.32
C GLY A 156 0.68 -3.10 0.02
N PRO A 157 0.89 -3.77 -1.14
CA PRO A 157 0.50 -3.24 -2.44
C PRO A 157 -1.01 -3.18 -2.59
N ALA A 158 -1.53 -2.15 -3.27
CA ALA A 158 -2.94 -2.13 -3.67
C ALA A 158 -3.25 -3.31 -4.62
N VAL A 159 -4.47 -3.82 -4.52
CA VAL A 159 -4.97 -4.88 -5.42
C VAL A 159 -6.12 -4.33 -6.25
N TRP A 160 -5.98 -4.38 -7.55
CA TRP A 160 -7.03 -4.02 -8.48
C TRP A 160 -7.43 -5.20 -9.36
N PHE A 161 -8.54 -5.10 -10.07
CA PHE A 161 -9.11 -6.21 -10.83
C PHE A 161 -9.13 -5.87 -12.31
N GLN A 162 -8.56 -6.77 -13.12
CA GLN A 162 -8.55 -6.65 -14.57
C GLN A 162 -9.69 -7.48 -15.15
N GLN A 163 -10.60 -6.81 -15.88
CA GLN A 163 -11.69 -7.51 -16.57
C GLN A 163 -11.15 -8.40 -17.68
N MET A 164 -11.51 -9.68 -17.61
CA MET A 164 -11.25 -10.65 -18.69
C MET A 164 -12.46 -10.79 -19.61
N ASP A 165 -12.20 -11.23 -20.82
CA ASP A 165 -13.19 -11.53 -21.87
C ASP A 165 -13.46 -13.04 -22.04
N ALA A 166 -12.55 -13.90 -21.58
CA ALA A 166 -12.64 -15.34 -21.68
C ALA A 166 -11.99 -16.04 -20.47
N PRO A 167 -12.50 -17.23 -20.05
CA PRO A 167 -11.92 -17.97 -18.93
C PRO A 167 -10.54 -18.51 -19.29
N ARG A 168 -9.65 -18.58 -18.28
CA ARG A 168 -8.35 -19.26 -18.38
C ARG A 168 -8.48 -20.68 -17.82
N PRO A 169 -8.25 -21.74 -18.61
CA PRO A 169 -8.30 -23.12 -18.13
C PRO A 169 -7.05 -23.56 -17.38
N GLN A 170 -6.03 -22.70 -17.31
CA GLN A 170 -4.73 -23.00 -16.71
C GLN A 170 -4.67 -22.52 -15.27
N ARG A 171 -4.03 -23.33 -14.38
CA ARG A 171 -3.65 -22.90 -13.04
C ARG A 171 -2.70 -21.70 -13.13
N ASN A 172 -2.84 -20.73 -12.21
CA ASN A 172 -1.93 -19.61 -12.09
C ASN A 172 -0.50 -20.10 -11.83
N ARG A 173 0.47 -19.40 -12.42
CA ARG A 173 1.92 -19.66 -12.18
C ARG A 173 2.47 -18.88 -11.00
N ILE A 174 1.71 -17.89 -10.54
CA ILE A 174 2.02 -17.06 -9.38
C ILE A 174 0.87 -17.24 -8.40
N HIS A 175 1.18 -17.43 -7.15
CA HIS A 175 0.26 -17.36 -6.05
C HIS A 175 0.84 -16.43 -4.98
N PHE A 176 0.01 -15.99 -4.05
CA PHE A 176 0.44 -15.14 -2.95
C PHE A 176 0.46 -15.93 -1.67
N ASP A 177 1.48 -15.69 -0.85
CA ASP A 177 1.58 -16.20 0.51
C ASP A 177 1.38 -15.03 1.48
N ILE A 178 0.34 -15.11 2.29
CA ILE A 178 0.02 -14.11 3.32
C ILE A 178 0.34 -14.74 4.67
N THR A 179 1.43 -14.32 5.27
CA THR A 179 1.80 -14.79 6.60
C THR A 179 1.10 -13.95 7.66
N VAL A 180 0.33 -14.60 8.51
CA VAL A 180 -0.42 -13.97 9.61
C VAL A 180 0.03 -14.54 10.96
N PRO A 181 -0.28 -13.88 12.10
CA PRO A 181 -0.13 -14.49 13.42
C PRO A 181 -0.87 -15.84 13.48
N HIS A 182 -0.25 -16.82 14.13
CA HIS A 182 -0.77 -18.21 14.12
C HIS A 182 -2.15 -18.34 14.77
N ASP A 183 -2.48 -17.45 15.70
CA ASP A 183 -3.79 -17.37 16.38
C ASP A 183 -4.86 -16.65 15.55
N GLU A 184 -4.47 -15.99 14.45
CA GLU A 184 -5.38 -15.34 13.49
C GLU A 184 -5.66 -16.18 12.24
N ALA A 185 -4.88 -17.20 11.98
CA ALA A 185 -4.92 -17.93 10.70
C ALA A 185 -6.26 -18.59 10.44
N GLU A 186 -6.83 -19.31 11.41
CA GLU A 186 -8.12 -19.99 11.25
C GLU A 186 -9.27 -18.99 11.03
N ALA A 187 -9.25 -17.85 11.74
CA ALA A 187 -10.24 -16.79 11.55
C ALA A 187 -10.13 -16.16 10.15
N ARG A 188 -8.90 -15.96 9.65
CA ARG A 188 -8.64 -15.44 8.30
C ARG A 188 -9.14 -16.42 7.23
N VAL A 189 -8.84 -17.70 7.37
CA VAL A 189 -9.34 -18.76 6.48
C VAL A 189 -10.87 -18.79 6.49
N ALA A 190 -11.51 -18.80 7.67
CA ALA A 190 -12.96 -18.79 7.79
C ALA A 190 -13.61 -17.58 7.13
N ALA A 191 -13.03 -16.37 7.30
CA ALA A 191 -13.52 -15.15 6.68
C ALA A 191 -13.42 -15.21 5.14
N ALA A 192 -12.31 -15.73 4.61
CA ALA A 192 -12.12 -15.88 3.16
C ALA A 192 -13.12 -16.87 2.55
N LEU A 193 -13.38 -18.01 3.23
CA LEU A 193 -14.37 -18.98 2.78
C LEU A 193 -15.80 -18.41 2.84
N ALA A 194 -16.14 -17.69 3.90
CA ALA A 194 -17.43 -17.03 4.03
C ALA A 194 -17.65 -15.93 2.96
N ALA A 195 -16.58 -15.35 2.47
CA ALA A 195 -16.58 -14.33 1.39
C ALA A 195 -16.60 -14.92 -0.03
N GLY A 196 -16.88 -16.23 -0.18
CA GLY A 196 -17.01 -16.89 -1.48
C GLY A 196 -15.77 -17.61 -1.97
N GLY A 197 -14.72 -17.70 -1.14
CA GLY A 197 -13.56 -18.54 -1.42
C GLY A 197 -13.84 -20.02 -1.25
N ARG A 198 -12.92 -20.85 -1.73
CA ARG A 198 -12.93 -22.31 -1.49
C ARG A 198 -11.59 -22.78 -0.96
N LEU A 199 -11.61 -23.77 -0.10
CA LEU A 199 -10.42 -24.49 0.33
C LEU A 199 -9.94 -25.41 -0.82
N VAL A 200 -8.67 -25.24 -1.21
CA VAL A 200 -8.03 -26.09 -2.21
C VAL A 200 -7.26 -27.23 -1.53
N SER A 201 -6.51 -26.91 -0.48
CA SER A 201 -5.80 -27.89 0.35
C SER A 201 -5.53 -27.33 1.74
N ASP A 202 -5.62 -28.23 2.75
CA ASP A 202 -5.17 -28.04 4.11
C ASP A 202 -4.18 -29.13 4.58
N ASP A 203 -3.61 -29.89 3.63
CA ASP A 203 -2.67 -31.00 3.92
C ASP A 203 -1.46 -30.55 4.72
N ALA A 204 -1.06 -29.28 4.57
CA ALA A 204 0.07 -28.66 5.27
C ALA A 204 -0.38 -27.72 6.42
N ALA A 205 -1.64 -27.78 6.84
CA ALA A 205 -2.08 -27.02 8.01
C ALA A 205 -1.37 -27.59 9.27
N ARG A 206 -0.87 -26.73 10.06
CA ARG A 206 -0.94 -25.28 10.37
C ARG A 206 0.15 -24.43 9.69
N ALA A 207 1.04 -25.05 8.93
CA ALA A 207 2.05 -24.29 8.20
C ALA A 207 1.40 -23.35 7.16
N PHE A 208 0.45 -23.87 6.38
CA PHE A 208 -0.36 -23.08 5.46
C PHE A 208 -1.64 -23.79 4.99
N TRP A 209 -2.62 -22.99 4.56
CA TRP A 209 -3.83 -23.40 3.86
C TRP A 209 -3.83 -22.80 2.46
N VAL A 210 -4.15 -23.58 1.45
CA VAL A 210 -4.32 -23.10 0.08
C VAL A 210 -5.78 -22.80 -0.16
N LEU A 211 -6.09 -21.56 -0.48
CA LEU A 211 -7.42 -21.08 -0.80
C LEU A 211 -7.48 -20.62 -2.26
N ALA A 212 -8.67 -20.58 -2.83
CA ALA A 212 -8.90 -19.98 -4.14
C ALA A 212 -10.17 -19.16 -4.15
N ASP A 213 -10.23 -18.14 -4.99
CA ASP A 213 -11.43 -17.41 -5.31
C ASP A 213 -12.39 -18.25 -6.19
N ALA A 214 -13.55 -17.69 -6.57
CA ALA A 214 -14.57 -18.36 -7.36
C ALA A 214 -14.07 -18.74 -8.78
N GLU A 215 -13.06 -18.06 -9.30
CA GLU A 215 -12.49 -18.31 -10.62
C GLU A 215 -11.20 -19.14 -10.59
N GLY A 216 -10.72 -19.48 -9.40
CA GLY A 216 -9.57 -20.38 -9.21
C GLY A 216 -8.23 -19.66 -9.06
N ASN A 217 -8.20 -18.36 -8.79
CA ASN A 217 -6.98 -17.66 -8.40
C ASN A 217 -6.60 -18.06 -6.97
N GLU A 218 -5.37 -18.55 -6.79
CA GLU A 218 -4.93 -19.14 -5.52
C GLU A 218 -4.15 -18.16 -4.63
N VAL A 219 -4.31 -18.35 -3.31
CA VAL A 219 -3.55 -17.67 -2.27
C VAL A 219 -3.37 -18.60 -1.08
N CYS A 220 -2.21 -18.54 -0.42
CA CYS A 220 -1.94 -19.29 0.80
C CYS A 220 -2.08 -18.37 2.03
N VAL A 221 -2.79 -18.83 3.06
CA VAL A 221 -2.69 -18.26 4.41
C VAL A 221 -1.65 -19.08 5.16
N CYS A 222 -0.58 -18.42 5.60
CA CYS A 222 0.61 -19.05 6.14
C CYS A 222 0.84 -18.66 7.60
N THR A 223 1.47 -19.58 8.36
CA THR A 223 2.02 -19.30 9.69
C THR A 223 3.44 -19.82 9.82
N TRP A 224 4.08 -19.57 10.96
CA TRP A 224 5.38 -20.13 11.30
C TRP A 224 5.31 -21.60 11.78
N GLN A 225 4.12 -22.10 12.15
CA GLN A 225 3.93 -23.41 12.76
C GLN A 225 4.30 -24.56 11.80
N ASP A 226 4.77 -25.67 12.37
CA ASP A 226 5.11 -26.90 11.64
C ASP A 226 6.11 -26.71 10.48
N ARG A 227 7.01 -25.73 10.61
CA ARG A 227 8.07 -25.42 9.60
C ARG A 227 9.49 -25.70 10.07
N ASP A 228 9.68 -26.18 11.30
CA ASP A 228 10.99 -26.54 11.89
C ASP A 228 11.35 -28.00 11.57
#